data_223e871221e49abae91ad712f1bf6c0b
#
_entry.id   223e871221e49abae91ad712f1bf6c0b
#
_cell.length_a   1.000
_cell.length_b   1.000
_cell.length_c   1.000
_cell.angle_alpha   90.00
_cell.angle_beta   90.00
_cell.angle_gamma   90.00
#
_symmetry.space_group_name_H-M   'P 1'
#
loop_
_entity.id
_entity.type
_entity.pdbx_description
1 polymer ?
#
loop_
_entity_poly.entity_id
_entity_poly.type
_entity_poly.pdbx_seq_one_letter_code
_entity_poly.pdbx_strand_id
1 'polypeptide(L)'
;MIELTHQLSGRLNGLGATGGPLVVAIHGGTYSSAYFDLPGRSLLERAAANGISAVAIDRPGYGASQLLAEEAMDIAGQAMFLSDCLDEVWSKYGEGASGVVLIGHSIGAAIAATIAAGTPSWPLLGLAISGVGLTTNPGDHERWLALPDIPLVAMPDEVKDHVMFGPHGSYDADMPAASHAANTTAPRAELLAITGAWHDGAPDVLGRITVPVHYRQAEFDRLWIVNQLEVDKFAAALGASSRVDARLAVGTGHCIDFHRIGPAFQLQQLGFALECGVL
;
A
#
# COMPACT_ATOMS: atom_id res chain seq x y z
N MET A 1 1.77 -11.94 -13.94
CA MET A 1 2.93 -11.82 -13.03
C MET A 1 4.20 -11.98 -13.85
N ILE A 2 5.19 -11.13 -13.61
CA ILE A 2 6.50 -11.13 -14.30
C ILE A 2 7.62 -10.98 -13.25
N GLU A 3 8.86 -11.28 -13.64
CA GLU A 3 10.05 -10.94 -12.88
C GLU A 3 10.40 -9.46 -13.11
N LEU A 4 10.32 -8.65 -12.05
CA LEU A 4 10.69 -7.24 -12.07
C LEU A 4 12.19 -7.06 -11.89
N THR A 5 12.75 -7.70 -10.88
CA THR A 5 14.18 -7.84 -10.60
C THR A 5 14.48 -9.32 -10.31
N HIS A 6 15.74 -9.67 -10.09
CA HIS A 6 16.09 -11.05 -9.70
C HIS A 6 15.50 -11.48 -8.33
N GLN A 7 15.00 -10.54 -7.51
CA GLN A 7 14.44 -10.79 -6.18
C GLN A 7 12.95 -10.48 -6.07
N LEU A 8 12.37 -9.71 -7.02
CA LEU A 8 10.98 -9.28 -6.99
C LEU A 8 10.22 -9.71 -8.23
N SER A 9 9.05 -10.28 -7.99
CA SER A 9 7.98 -10.41 -8.98
C SER A 9 6.97 -9.26 -8.87
N GLY A 10 6.07 -9.18 -9.84
CA GLY A 10 4.99 -8.20 -9.83
C GLY A 10 4.23 -8.13 -11.13
N ARG A 11 3.63 -6.98 -11.38
CA ARG A 11 2.85 -6.63 -12.56
C ARG A 11 3.25 -5.24 -13.03
N LEU A 12 3.09 -4.97 -14.31
CA LEU A 12 3.35 -3.63 -14.86
C LEU A 12 2.42 -3.32 -16.02
N ASN A 13 2.21 -2.05 -16.27
CA ASN A 13 1.48 -1.55 -17.44
C ASN A 13 1.92 -0.11 -17.76
N GLY A 14 1.67 0.32 -19.01
CA GLY A 14 1.92 1.69 -19.43
C GLY A 14 3.40 2.11 -19.50
N LEU A 15 4.33 1.16 -19.57
CA LEU A 15 5.77 1.49 -19.65
C LEU A 15 6.09 2.28 -20.91
N GLY A 16 7.06 3.19 -20.78
CA GLY A 16 7.53 4.07 -21.87
C GLY A 16 6.80 5.42 -21.93
N ALA A 17 5.93 5.74 -20.97
CA ALA A 17 5.44 7.10 -20.79
C ALA A 17 6.61 8.00 -20.35
N THR A 18 6.80 9.13 -21.05
CA THR A 18 7.92 10.06 -20.80
C THR A 18 7.41 11.35 -20.16
N GLY A 19 8.20 11.91 -19.25
CA GLY A 19 7.94 13.20 -18.62
C GLY A 19 7.02 13.19 -17.40
N GLY A 20 6.42 12.02 -17.08
CA GLY A 20 5.63 11.82 -15.84
C GLY A 20 6.38 10.96 -14.82
N PRO A 21 5.79 10.71 -13.65
CA PRO A 21 6.38 9.83 -12.64
C PRO A 21 6.25 8.35 -13.03
N LEU A 22 7.15 7.52 -12.49
CA LEU A 22 6.93 6.07 -12.36
C LEU A 22 6.14 5.83 -11.08
N VAL A 23 4.95 5.25 -11.18
CA VAL A 23 4.16 4.82 -10.03
C VAL A 23 4.60 3.42 -9.60
N VAL A 24 4.94 3.24 -8.32
CA VAL A 24 5.22 1.93 -7.73
C VAL A 24 4.18 1.64 -6.66
N ALA A 25 3.37 0.59 -6.87
CA ALA A 25 2.28 0.20 -5.98
C ALA A 25 2.67 -0.98 -5.09
N ILE A 26 2.42 -0.86 -3.78
CA ILE A 26 2.81 -1.81 -2.71
C ILE A 26 1.55 -2.27 -1.99
N HIS A 27 1.19 -3.56 -2.15
CA HIS A 27 -0.03 -4.16 -1.62
C HIS A 27 0.00 -4.39 -0.11
N GLY A 28 -1.17 -4.60 0.49
CA GLY A 28 -1.37 -4.97 1.89
C GLY A 28 -1.08 -6.44 2.22
N GLY A 29 -1.29 -6.82 3.47
CA GLY A 29 -1.22 -8.22 3.90
C GLY A 29 -2.30 -9.08 3.24
N THR A 30 -2.03 -10.38 3.07
CA THR A 30 -2.94 -11.36 2.48
C THR A 30 -3.37 -11.11 1.04
N TYR A 31 -2.78 -10.13 0.34
CA TYR A 31 -2.94 -9.86 -1.08
C TYR A 31 -1.58 -9.90 -1.79
N SER A 32 -1.57 -10.08 -3.09
CA SER A 32 -0.40 -9.94 -3.97
C SER A 32 -0.49 -8.66 -4.80
N SER A 33 0.46 -8.43 -5.72
CA SER A 33 0.38 -7.36 -6.73
C SER A 33 -0.93 -7.37 -7.54
N ALA A 34 -1.63 -8.50 -7.60
CA ALA A 34 -2.94 -8.61 -8.22
C ALA A 34 -4.02 -7.70 -7.58
N TYR A 35 -3.82 -7.23 -6.33
CA TYR A 35 -4.68 -6.22 -5.71
C TYR A 35 -4.85 -4.98 -6.59
N PHE A 36 -3.78 -4.54 -7.24
CA PHE A 36 -3.77 -3.37 -8.11
C PHE A 36 -4.13 -3.68 -9.57
N ASP A 37 -4.53 -4.92 -9.88
CA ASP A 37 -4.77 -5.36 -11.25
C ASP A 37 -5.99 -6.28 -11.39
N LEU A 38 -7.02 -6.07 -10.56
CA LEU A 38 -8.28 -6.78 -10.69
C LEU A 38 -9.12 -6.19 -11.82
N PRO A 39 -9.82 -7.03 -12.63
CA PRO A 39 -10.67 -6.57 -13.71
C PRO A 39 -11.70 -5.52 -13.26
N GLY A 40 -11.77 -4.40 -13.97
CA GLY A 40 -12.66 -3.28 -13.65
C GLY A 40 -12.22 -2.42 -12.45
N ARG A 41 -11.19 -2.85 -11.71
CA ARG A 41 -10.61 -2.16 -10.54
C ARG A 41 -9.08 -2.01 -10.65
N SER A 42 -8.51 -2.20 -11.84
CA SER A 42 -7.07 -2.13 -12.06
C SER A 42 -6.56 -0.69 -12.00
N LEU A 43 -5.67 -0.44 -11.04
CA LEU A 43 -4.86 0.78 -10.98
C LEU A 43 -3.89 0.85 -12.16
N LEU A 44 -3.33 -0.31 -12.54
CA LEU A 44 -2.35 -0.39 -13.65
C LEU A 44 -2.97 -0.03 -15.00
N GLU A 45 -4.19 -0.56 -15.30
CA GLU A 45 -4.92 -0.19 -16.53
C GLU A 45 -5.25 1.30 -16.53
N ARG A 46 -5.66 1.84 -15.37
CA ARG A 46 -6.02 3.24 -15.22
C ARG A 46 -4.83 4.17 -15.37
N ALA A 47 -3.68 3.77 -14.83
CA ALA A 47 -2.40 4.47 -15.03
C ALA A 47 -2.03 4.51 -16.51
N ALA A 48 -2.04 3.36 -17.20
CA ALA A 48 -1.74 3.27 -18.63
C ALA A 48 -2.68 4.12 -19.49
N ALA A 49 -4.00 4.10 -19.19
CA ALA A 49 -5.00 4.91 -19.89
C ALA A 49 -4.77 6.44 -19.73
N ASN A 50 -4.02 6.86 -18.69
CA ASN A 50 -3.66 8.25 -18.43
C ASN A 50 -2.19 8.56 -18.76
N GLY A 51 -1.49 7.67 -19.47
CA GLY A 51 -0.10 7.89 -19.88
C GLY A 51 0.90 7.86 -18.72
N ILE A 52 0.61 7.09 -17.65
CA ILE A 52 1.46 6.95 -16.48
C ILE A 52 2.07 5.55 -16.46
N SER A 53 3.39 5.46 -16.38
CA SER A 53 4.07 4.18 -16.16
C SER A 53 3.81 3.69 -14.74
N ALA A 54 3.37 2.43 -14.59
CA ALA A 54 3.04 1.87 -13.28
C ALA A 54 3.52 0.42 -13.12
N VAL A 55 4.05 0.13 -11.94
CA VAL A 55 4.50 -1.18 -11.48
C VAL A 55 3.83 -1.51 -10.16
N ALA A 56 3.21 -2.69 -10.04
CA ALA A 56 2.76 -3.24 -8.76
C ALA A 56 3.70 -4.38 -8.36
N ILE A 57 4.35 -4.27 -7.22
CA ILE A 57 5.30 -5.26 -6.74
C ILE A 57 4.61 -6.33 -5.89
N ASP A 58 5.09 -7.57 -5.97
CA ASP A 58 4.86 -8.56 -4.93
C ASP A 58 5.90 -8.33 -3.83
N ARG A 59 5.45 -8.06 -2.60
CA ARG A 59 6.35 -7.87 -1.45
C ARG A 59 7.09 -9.17 -1.10
N PRO A 60 8.17 -9.12 -0.28
CA PRO A 60 8.85 -10.33 0.18
C PRO A 60 7.89 -11.40 0.72
N GLY A 61 8.06 -12.64 0.27
CA GLY A 61 7.20 -13.76 0.64
C GLY A 61 5.86 -13.82 -0.10
N TYR A 62 5.62 -12.95 -1.08
CA TYR A 62 4.44 -12.92 -1.92
C TYR A 62 4.77 -13.16 -3.39
N GLY A 63 3.83 -13.76 -4.13
CA GLY A 63 4.04 -14.09 -5.54
C GLY A 63 5.24 -15.00 -5.74
N ALA A 64 6.19 -14.58 -6.58
CA ALA A 64 7.49 -15.25 -6.77
C ALA A 64 8.64 -14.41 -6.18
N SER A 65 8.34 -13.39 -5.36
CA SER A 65 9.36 -12.59 -4.68
C SER A 65 10.06 -13.37 -3.58
N GLN A 66 11.32 -13.04 -3.35
CA GLN A 66 12.15 -13.68 -2.34
C GLN A 66 11.50 -13.62 -0.96
N LEU A 67 11.48 -14.73 -0.24
CA LEU A 67 11.16 -14.74 1.18
C LEU A 67 12.41 -14.34 1.98
N LEU A 68 12.26 -13.38 2.88
CA LEU A 68 13.33 -12.96 3.79
C LEU A 68 13.38 -13.87 5.02
N ALA A 69 14.46 -13.76 5.78
CA ALA A 69 14.54 -14.35 7.13
C ALA A 69 13.44 -13.74 8.02
N GLU A 70 12.94 -14.51 8.98
CA GLU A 70 11.78 -14.14 9.80
C GLU A 70 11.95 -12.80 10.50
N GLU A 71 13.13 -12.53 11.04
CA GLU A 71 13.49 -11.29 11.72
C GLU A 71 13.51 -10.05 10.80
N ALA A 72 13.61 -10.25 9.48
CA ALA A 72 13.57 -9.19 8.47
C ALA A 72 12.19 -9.09 7.78
N MET A 73 11.20 -9.87 8.21
CA MET A 73 9.83 -9.83 7.66
C MET A 73 8.94 -8.80 8.36
N ASP A 74 9.45 -8.03 9.29
CA ASP A 74 8.75 -6.87 9.86
C ASP A 74 8.69 -5.70 8.85
N ILE A 75 8.02 -4.61 9.23
CA ILE A 75 7.84 -3.43 8.36
C ILE A 75 9.18 -2.78 8.01
N ALA A 76 10.09 -2.68 8.97
CA ALA A 76 11.39 -2.02 8.77
C ALA A 76 12.31 -2.83 7.86
N GLY A 77 12.41 -4.14 8.08
CA GLY A 77 13.22 -5.04 7.25
C GLY A 77 12.70 -5.14 5.81
N GLN A 78 11.38 -5.25 5.64
CA GLN A 78 10.78 -5.20 4.30
C GLN A 78 11.01 -3.85 3.62
N ALA A 79 10.91 -2.74 4.34
CA ALA A 79 11.14 -1.40 3.77
C ALA A 79 12.59 -1.24 3.29
N MET A 80 13.56 -1.71 4.08
CA MET A 80 14.98 -1.70 3.70
C MET A 80 15.22 -2.54 2.43
N PHE A 81 14.78 -3.78 2.44
CA PHE A 81 14.91 -4.68 1.30
C PHE A 81 14.24 -4.12 0.02
N LEU A 82 13.01 -3.62 0.15
CA LEU A 82 12.29 -3.06 -0.99
C LEU A 82 12.92 -1.77 -1.50
N SER A 83 13.47 -0.92 -0.63
CA SER A 83 14.19 0.28 -1.06
C SER A 83 15.37 -0.06 -1.98
N ASP A 84 16.14 -1.10 -1.63
CA ASP A 84 17.26 -1.59 -2.44
C ASP A 84 16.77 -2.19 -3.76
N CYS A 85 15.72 -3.03 -3.74
CA CYS A 85 15.15 -3.59 -4.96
C CYS A 85 14.53 -2.52 -5.89
N LEU A 86 13.98 -1.45 -5.32
CA LEU A 86 13.42 -0.34 -6.08
C LEU A 86 14.49 0.49 -6.81
N ASP A 87 15.75 0.43 -6.39
CA ASP A 87 16.87 0.98 -7.18
C ASP A 87 17.01 0.25 -8.52
N GLU A 88 16.90 -1.08 -8.51
CA GLU A 88 16.88 -1.87 -9.76
C GLU A 88 15.63 -1.60 -10.62
N VAL A 89 14.45 -1.49 -9.97
CA VAL A 89 13.19 -1.15 -10.66
C VAL A 89 13.31 0.23 -11.31
N TRP A 90 13.84 1.22 -10.60
CA TRP A 90 14.10 2.55 -11.15
C TRP A 90 15.07 2.51 -12.32
N SER A 91 16.19 1.83 -12.17
CA SER A 91 17.19 1.69 -13.24
C SER A 91 16.63 1.03 -14.50
N LYS A 92 15.69 0.08 -14.34
CA LYS A 92 15.13 -0.70 -15.45
C LYS A 92 13.92 -0.04 -16.11
N TYR A 93 13.07 0.63 -15.32
CA TYR A 93 11.76 1.12 -15.78
C TYR A 93 11.57 2.64 -15.62
N GLY A 94 12.55 3.33 -15.04
CA GLY A 94 12.48 4.78 -14.77
C GLY A 94 12.99 5.65 -15.92
N GLU A 95 13.43 5.07 -17.05
CA GLU A 95 13.91 5.86 -18.18
C GLU A 95 12.85 6.83 -18.69
N GLY A 96 13.19 8.13 -18.72
CA GLY A 96 12.28 9.20 -19.14
C GLY A 96 11.26 9.63 -18.08
N ALA A 97 11.19 8.98 -16.92
CA ALA A 97 10.35 9.41 -15.81
C ALA A 97 11.03 10.51 -14.96
N SER A 98 10.22 11.40 -14.36
CA SER A 98 10.71 12.47 -13.49
C SER A 98 11.18 11.99 -12.11
N GLY A 99 10.72 10.82 -11.67
CA GLY A 99 11.01 10.17 -10.40
C GLY A 99 9.94 9.16 -10.05
N VAL A 100 9.93 8.69 -8.82
CA VAL A 100 9.02 7.65 -8.32
C VAL A 100 7.97 8.25 -7.39
N VAL A 101 6.70 7.86 -7.57
CA VAL A 101 5.66 8.05 -6.56
C VAL A 101 5.24 6.68 -6.02
N LEU A 102 5.33 6.50 -4.70
CA LEU A 102 4.88 5.29 -4.04
C LEU A 102 3.38 5.34 -3.79
N ILE A 103 2.67 4.26 -4.13
CA ILE A 103 1.28 4.03 -3.74
C ILE A 103 1.26 2.82 -2.80
N GLY A 104 0.86 3.01 -1.54
CA GLY A 104 0.81 1.95 -0.53
C GLY A 104 -0.59 1.69 -0.02
N HIS A 105 -0.94 0.41 0.19
CA HIS A 105 -2.18 0.00 0.85
C HIS A 105 -1.89 -0.84 2.08
N SER A 106 -2.54 -0.52 3.23
CA SER A 106 -2.48 -1.31 4.47
C SER A 106 -1.02 -1.50 4.96
N ILE A 107 -0.54 -2.71 5.17
CA ILE A 107 0.86 -3.02 5.50
C ILE A 107 1.81 -2.42 4.45
N GLY A 108 1.42 -2.47 3.17
CA GLY A 108 2.18 -1.82 2.10
C GLY A 108 2.27 -0.30 2.24
N ALA A 109 1.27 0.34 2.86
CA ALA A 109 1.31 1.77 3.18
C ALA A 109 2.31 2.09 4.31
N ALA A 110 2.37 1.25 5.36
CA ALA A 110 3.35 1.38 6.43
C ALA A 110 4.79 1.18 5.91
N ILE A 111 4.99 0.20 5.03
CA ILE A 111 6.27 -0.04 4.36
C ILE A 111 6.65 1.14 3.46
N ALA A 112 5.74 1.63 2.61
CA ALA A 112 5.97 2.78 1.74
C ALA A 112 6.30 4.05 2.54
N ALA A 113 5.61 4.28 3.67
CA ALA A 113 5.92 5.37 4.59
C ALA A 113 7.31 5.24 5.23
N THR A 114 7.71 4.02 5.59
CA THR A 114 9.04 3.74 6.14
C THR A 114 10.14 3.97 5.11
N ILE A 115 9.92 3.57 3.84
CA ILE A 115 10.83 3.90 2.73
C ILE A 115 10.92 5.43 2.54
N ALA A 116 9.79 6.12 2.54
CA ALA A 116 9.74 7.58 2.36
C ALA A 116 10.38 8.35 3.52
N ALA A 117 10.37 7.80 4.74
CA ALA A 117 11.05 8.37 5.90
C ALA A 117 12.59 8.17 5.86
N GLY A 118 13.07 7.31 4.98
CA GLY A 118 14.48 7.09 4.68
C GLY A 118 15.00 8.06 3.61
N THR A 119 16.16 7.74 3.07
CA THR A 119 16.79 8.48 1.96
C THR A 119 17.10 7.51 0.83
N PRO A 120 16.09 7.09 0.04
CA PRO A 120 16.33 6.17 -1.07
C PRO A 120 17.32 6.79 -2.09
N SER A 121 18.08 5.94 -2.77
CA SER A 121 19.08 6.35 -3.80
C SER A 121 18.41 6.88 -5.07
N TRP A 122 17.16 6.50 -5.31
CA TRP A 122 16.34 6.92 -6.45
C TRP A 122 15.43 8.13 -6.07
N PRO A 123 15.01 8.94 -7.04
CA PRO A 123 14.27 10.17 -6.78
C PRO A 123 12.83 9.85 -6.34
N LEU A 124 12.54 9.97 -5.05
CA LEU A 124 11.18 9.90 -4.50
C LEU A 124 10.50 11.26 -4.59
N LEU A 125 9.36 11.32 -5.30
CA LEU A 125 8.60 12.56 -5.54
C LEU A 125 7.39 12.72 -4.61
N GLY A 126 6.78 11.62 -4.16
CA GLY A 126 5.57 11.66 -3.36
C GLY A 126 5.14 10.31 -2.84
N LEU A 127 4.19 10.33 -1.91
CA LEU A 127 3.65 9.16 -1.23
C LEU A 127 2.12 9.22 -1.18
N ALA A 128 1.44 8.24 -1.81
CA ALA A 128 -0.01 8.07 -1.70
C ALA A 128 -0.33 6.80 -0.91
N ILE A 129 -0.96 6.92 0.26
CA ILE A 129 -1.19 5.79 1.16
C ILE A 129 -2.65 5.71 1.62
N SER A 130 -3.09 4.47 1.88
CA SER A 130 -4.44 4.18 2.38
C SER A 130 -4.49 2.96 3.29
N GLY A 131 -5.52 2.90 4.13
CA GLY A 131 -5.79 1.72 4.96
C GLY A 131 -4.74 1.47 6.05
N VAL A 132 -4.04 2.50 6.51
CA VAL A 132 -3.11 2.44 7.64
C VAL A 132 -3.42 3.56 8.62
N GLY A 133 -3.47 3.27 9.90
CA GLY A 133 -3.78 4.25 10.96
C GLY A 133 -2.70 4.31 12.03
N LEU A 134 -2.94 5.12 13.06
CA LEU A 134 -2.08 5.22 14.24
C LEU A 134 -2.58 4.38 15.40
N THR A 135 -3.89 4.13 15.48
CA THR A 135 -4.52 3.48 16.64
C THR A 135 -5.23 2.20 16.20
N THR A 136 -4.73 1.06 16.68
CA THR A 136 -5.36 -0.26 16.48
C THR A 136 -6.55 -0.45 17.43
N ASN A 137 -7.47 -1.37 17.10
CA ASN A 137 -8.54 -1.72 18.03
C ASN A 137 -7.98 -2.46 19.24
N PRO A 138 -8.55 -2.26 20.44
CA PRO A 138 -8.16 -2.99 21.64
C PRO A 138 -8.19 -4.51 21.44
N GLY A 139 -7.12 -5.18 21.82
CA GLY A 139 -6.98 -6.64 21.72
C GLY A 139 -6.62 -7.18 20.33
N ASP A 140 -6.38 -6.32 19.32
CA ASP A 140 -5.98 -6.80 17.99
C ASP A 140 -4.60 -7.47 18.02
N HIS A 141 -3.64 -6.88 18.70
CA HIS A 141 -2.31 -7.46 18.83
C HIS A 141 -2.33 -8.82 19.51
N GLU A 142 -3.08 -8.96 20.61
CA GLU A 142 -3.25 -10.22 21.33
C GLU A 142 -3.93 -11.29 20.46
N ARG A 143 -4.90 -10.89 19.62
CA ARG A 143 -5.54 -11.82 18.66
C ARG A 143 -4.54 -12.34 17.62
N TRP A 144 -3.65 -11.51 17.11
CA TRP A 144 -2.59 -11.94 16.20
C TRP A 144 -1.55 -12.82 16.89
N LEU A 145 -1.17 -12.50 18.14
CA LEU A 145 -0.28 -13.33 18.94
C LEU A 145 -0.86 -14.73 19.19
N ALA A 146 -2.19 -14.84 19.34
CA ALA A 146 -2.88 -16.11 19.58
C ALA A 146 -2.95 -17.02 18.34
N LEU A 147 -2.60 -16.53 17.15
CA LEU A 147 -2.49 -17.38 15.98
C LEU A 147 -1.38 -18.43 16.14
N PRO A 148 -1.53 -19.61 15.48
CA PRO A 148 -0.47 -20.61 15.47
C PRO A 148 0.88 -20.01 15.10
N ASP A 149 1.94 -20.49 15.73
CA ASP A 149 3.32 -20.08 15.43
C ASP A 149 3.81 -20.76 14.13
N ILE A 150 3.31 -20.26 13.02
CA ILE A 150 3.62 -20.71 11.66
C ILE A 150 4.07 -19.50 10.83
N PRO A 151 5.04 -19.67 9.92
CA PRO A 151 5.62 -18.55 9.16
C PRO A 151 4.61 -17.84 8.25
N LEU A 152 3.65 -18.57 7.68
CA LEU A 152 2.65 -18.05 6.75
C LEU A 152 1.24 -18.34 7.26
N VAL A 153 0.41 -17.31 7.34
CA VAL A 153 -0.99 -17.37 7.79
C VAL A 153 -1.93 -17.23 6.61
N ALA A 154 -2.87 -18.16 6.47
CA ALA A 154 -4.00 -18.04 5.56
C ALA A 154 -5.20 -17.43 6.29
N MET A 155 -5.86 -16.46 5.69
CA MET A 155 -7.11 -15.91 6.19
C MET A 155 -8.27 -16.49 5.37
N PRO A 156 -9.28 -17.12 6.01
CA PRO A 156 -10.46 -17.58 5.30
C PRO A 156 -11.17 -16.44 4.56
N ASP A 157 -11.64 -16.70 3.34
CA ASP A 157 -12.23 -15.67 2.47
C ASP A 157 -13.39 -14.94 3.14
N GLU A 158 -14.28 -15.63 3.84
CA GLU A 158 -15.42 -15.03 4.55
C GLU A 158 -14.98 -14.05 5.66
N VAL A 159 -13.93 -14.41 6.40
CA VAL A 159 -13.35 -13.53 7.45
C VAL A 159 -12.72 -12.31 6.80
N LYS A 160 -11.99 -12.54 5.70
CA LYS A 160 -11.34 -11.48 4.94
C LYS A 160 -12.36 -10.50 4.35
N ASP A 161 -13.42 -11.01 3.70
CA ASP A 161 -14.48 -10.20 3.14
C ASP A 161 -15.14 -9.33 4.21
N HIS A 162 -15.42 -9.90 5.39
CA HIS A 162 -15.97 -9.15 6.50
C HIS A 162 -15.07 -7.98 6.94
N VAL A 163 -13.75 -8.17 6.95
CA VAL A 163 -12.79 -7.15 7.40
C VAL A 163 -12.53 -6.11 6.31
N MET A 164 -12.46 -6.52 5.05
CA MET A 164 -11.98 -5.68 3.94
C MET A 164 -13.07 -4.79 3.33
N PHE A 165 -14.34 -5.25 3.39
CA PHE A 165 -15.44 -4.51 2.77
C PHE A 165 -16.25 -3.70 3.79
N GLY A 166 -16.77 -2.56 3.33
CA GLY A 166 -17.61 -1.65 4.11
C GLY A 166 -19.11 -2.04 4.09
N PRO A 167 -20.00 -1.07 4.24
CA PRO A 167 -21.44 -1.32 4.23
C PRO A 167 -21.92 -1.91 2.91
N HIS A 168 -22.92 -2.81 2.97
CA HIS A 168 -23.59 -3.29 1.79
C HIS A 168 -24.10 -2.13 0.92
N GLY A 169 -23.91 -2.25 -0.40
CA GLY A 169 -24.27 -1.20 -1.38
C GLY A 169 -23.16 -0.19 -1.66
N SER A 170 -22.07 -0.17 -0.90
CA SER A 170 -20.88 0.63 -1.21
C SER A 170 -19.94 -0.03 -2.20
N TYR A 171 -20.12 -1.31 -2.49
CA TYR A 171 -19.40 -2.12 -3.46
C TYR A 171 -20.37 -2.95 -4.31
N ASP A 172 -19.92 -3.48 -5.43
CA ASP A 172 -20.71 -4.37 -6.28
C ASP A 172 -20.80 -5.76 -5.64
N ALA A 173 -21.97 -6.41 -5.69
CA ALA A 173 -22.26 -7.61 -4.90
C ALA A 173 -21.31 -8.80 -5.20
N ASP A 174 -20.72 -8.84 -6.37
CA ASP A 174 -19.74 -9.85 -6.81
C ASP A 174 -18.30 -9.48 -6.47
N MET A 175 -18.04 -8.23 -6.02
CA MET A 175 -16.68 -7.73 -5.78
C MET A 175 -15.92 -8.50 -4.69
N PRO A 176 -16.52 -8.92 -3.56
CA PRO A 176 -15.80 -9.76 -2.59
C PRO A 176 -15.26 -11.03 -3.25
N ALA A 177 -16.09 -11.81 -3.93
CA ALA A 177 -15.65 -13.02 -4.62
C ALA A 177 -14.61 -12.73 -5.74
N ALA A 178 -14.77 -11.64 -6.49
CA ALA A 178 -13.80 -11.23 -7.51
C ALA A 178 -12.43 -10.87 -6.89
N SER A 179 -12.41 -10.32 -5.68
CA SER A 179 -11.18 -9.95 -4.98
C SER A 179 -10.34 -11.16 -4.55
N HIS A 180 -10.96 -12.34 -4.43
CA HIS A 180 -10.27 -13.59 -4.05
C HIS A 180 -9.18 -13.99 -5.06
N ALA A 181 -9.24 -13.51 -6.31
CA ALA A 181 -8.17 -13.70 -7.29
C ALA A 181 -6.82 -13.08 -6.88
N ALA A 182 -6.83 -12.13 -5.96
CA ALA A 182 -5.62 -11.51 -5.41
C ALA A 182 -5.21 -12.08 -4.03
N ASN A 183 -6.02 -12.99 -3.44
CA ASN A 183 -5.76 -13.56 -2.12
C ASN A 183 -4.53 -14.46 -2.11
N THR A 184 -3.80 -14.40 -0.99
CA THR A 184 -2.64 -15.27 -0.71
C THR A 184 -2.43 -15.38 0.80
N THR A 185 -1.52 -16.24 1.23
CA THR A 185 -1.03 -16.26 2.61
C THR A 185 -0.21 -14.99 2.92
N ALA A 186 -0.13 -14.62 4.19
CA ALA A 186 0.69 -13.52 4.68
C ALA A 186 1.76 -14.02 5.65
N PRO A 187 2.97 -13.47 5.64
CA PRO A 187 3.94 -13.69 6.71
C PRO A 187 3.38 -13.28 8.07
N ARG A 188 3.45 -14.18 9.06
CA ARG A 188 2.95 -13.90 10.42
C ARG A 188 3.66 -12.69 11.05
N ALA A 189 4.97 -12.56 10.83
CA ALA A 189 5.77 -11.47 11.38
C ALA A 189 5.23 -10.07 11.03
N GLU A 190 4.77 -9.86 9.79
CA GLU A 190 4.23 -8.54 9.40
C GLU A 190 2.87 -8.24 10.04
N LEU A 191 2.04 -9.28 10.31
CA LEU A 191 0.75 -9.12 10.99
C LEU A 191 0.95 -8.72 12.45
N LEU A 192 2.01 -9.22 13.09
CA LEU A 192 2.41 -8.81 14.43
C LEU A 192 3.04 -7.40 14.41
N ALA A 193 3.88 -7.12 13.42
CA ALA A 193 4.56 -5.83 13.32
C ALA A 193 3.59 -4.67 13.09
N ILE A 194 2.52 -4.83 12.28
CA ILE A 194 1.57 -3.76 11.99
C ILE A 194 0.73 -3.36 13.22
N THR A 195 0.44 -4.30 14.11
CA THR A 195 -0.34 -4.04 15.34
C THR A 195 0.53 -3.75 16.57
N GLY A 196 1.84 -3.99 16.48
CA GLY A 196 2.83 -3.73 17.54
C GLY A 196 3.79 -2.61 17.16
N ALA A 197 4.93 -2.93 16.59
CA ALA A 197 6.02 -1.99 16.32
C ALA A 197 5.59 -0.78 15.47
N TRP A 198 4.68 -0.95 14.49
CA TRP A 198 4.14 0.18 13.74
C TRP A 198 3.31 1.10 14.64
N HIS A 199 2.41 0.55 15.44
CA HIS A 199 1.58 1.34 16.36
C HIS A 199 2.43 2.25 17.26
N ASP A 200 3.53 1.71 17.79
CA ASP A 200 4.42 2.45 18.70
C ASP A 200 5.32 3.44 17.96
N GLY A 201 5.78 3.11 16.76
CA GLY A 201 6.80 3.85 16.00
C GLY A 201 6.28 4.74 14.87
N ALA A 202 5.00 4.64 14.50
CA ALA A 202 4.45 5.35 13.34
C ALA A 202 4.63 6.88 13.40
N PRO A 203 4.42 7.59 14.53
CA PRO A 203 4.62 9.02 14.59
C PRO A 203 6.06 9.44 14.24
N ASP A 204 7.06 8.68 14.69
CA ASP A 204 8.47 8.94 14.40
C ASP A 204 8.81 8.69 12.92
N VAL A 205 8.22 7.66 12.32
CA VAL A 205 8.35 7.39 10.87
C VAL A 205 7.73 8.52 10.07
N LEU A 206 6.47 8.85 10.34
CA LEU A 206 5.73 9.88 9.62
C LEU A 206 6.37 11.26 9.75
N GLY A 207 6.92 11.60 10.92
CA GLY A 207 7.60 12.87 11.19
C GLY A 207 8.88 13.12 10.38
N ARG A 208 9.44 12.08 9.73
CA ARG A 208 10.62 12.20 8.87
C ARG A 208 10.28 12.30 7.37
N ILE A 209 9.02 12.11 6.97
CA ILE A 209 8.61 12.17 5.57
C ILE A 209 8.59 13.63 5.10
N THR A 210 9.39 13.97 4.09
CA THR A 210 9.51 15.34 3.56
C THR A 210 8.77 15.56 2.25
N VAL A 211 8.49 14.50 1.49
CA VAL A 211 7.76 14.57 0.21
C VAL A 211 6.27 14.82 0.43
N PRO A 212 5.54 15.31 -0.59
CA PRO A 212 4.07 15.41 -0.53
C PRO A 212 3.41 14.08 -0.18
N VAL A 213 2.34 14.13 0.61
CA VAL A 213 1.56 12.94 1.02
C VAL A 213 0.08 13.10 0.69
N HIS A 214 -0.47 12.09 0.01
CA HIS A 214 -1.90 11.86 -0.16
C HIS A 214 -2.32 10.68 0.73
N TYR A 215 -3.15 10.94 1.73
CA TYR A 215 -3.62 9.94 2.69
C TYR A 215 -5.14 9.80 2.67
N ARG A 216 -5.61 8.56 2.57
CA ARG A 216 -7.04 8.23 2.69
C ARG A 216 -7.23 7.10 3.67
N GLN A 217 -8.11 7.33 4.66
CA GLN A 217 -8.55 6.30 5.62
C GLN A 217 -10.01 5.95 5.35
N ALA A 218 -10.31 4.66 5.22
CA ALA A 218 -11.67 4.19 4.99
C ALA A 218 -12.54 4.42 6.23
N GLU A 219 -13.74 4.98 6.04
CA GLU A 219 -14.64 5.32 7.15
C GLU A 219 -15.06 4.09 7.98
N PHE A 220 -15.27 2.95 7.33
CA PHE A 220 -15.68 1.70 7.94
C PHE A 220 -14.55 0.66 7.98
N ASP A 221 -13.30 1.12 8.09
CA ASP A 221 -12.15 0.24 8.31
C ASP A 221 -12.27 -0.46 9.67
N ARG A 222 -12.17 -1.79 9.67
CA ARG A 222 -12.31 -2.61 10.87
C ARG A 222 -10.98 -2.98 11.53
N LEU A 223 -9.88 -2.62 10.89
CA LEU A 223 -8.54 -2.88 11.41
C LEU A 223 -8.00 -1.72 12.26
N TRP A 224 -8.61 -0.55 12.18
CA TRP A 224 -8.15 0.66 12.84
C TRP A 224 -9.29 1.35 13.58
N ILE A 225 -8.98 2.13 14.60
CA ILE A 225 -9.92 3.11 15.12
C ILE A 225 -9.99 4.26 14.11
N VAL A 226 -11.17 4.50 13.56
CA VAL A 226 -11.36 5.50 12.49
C VAL A 226 -12.41 6.52 12.88
N ASN A 227 -12.04 7.77 12.78
CA ASN A 227 -12.88 8.96 12.80
C ASN A 227 -12.06 10.16 12.29
N GLN A 228 -12.66 11.32 12.13
CA GLN A 228 -11.95 12.51 11.63
C GLN A 228 -10.76 12.90 12.52
N LEU A 229 -10.88 12.75 13.84
CA LEU A 229 -9.78 13.06 14.77
C LEU A 229 -8.55 12.18 14.53
N GLU A 230 -8.74 10.90 14.23
CA GLU A 230 -7.62 9.99 13.91
C GLU A 230 -6.95 10.36 12.58
N VAL A 231 -7.73 10.78 11.57
CA VAL A 231 -7.19 11.31 10.30
C VAL A 231 -6.39 12.59 10.55
N ASP A 232 -6.91 13.50 11.39
CA ASP A 232 -6.23 14.75 11.74
C ASP A 232 -4.92 14.48 12.52
N LYS A 233 -4.91 13.50 13.43
CA LYS A 233 -3.69 13.05 14.13
C LYS A 233 -2.66 12.50 13.17
N PHE A 234 -3.09 11.67 12.21
CA PHE A 234 -2.20 11.11 11.19
C PHE A 234 -1.58 12.24 10.34
N ALA A 235 -2.40 13.20 9.91
CA ALA A 235 -1.93 14.37 9.17
C ALA A 235 -0.96 15.22 9.99
N ALA A 236 -1.22 15.42 11.27
CA ALA A 236 -0.33 16.17 12.17
C ALA A 236 1.03 15.49 12.38
N ALA A 237 1.08 14.15 12.37
CA ALA A 237 2.32 13.40 12.46
C ALA A 237 3.23 13.60 11.23
N LEU A 238 2.69 13.99 10.08
CA LEU A 238 3.41 14.29 8.84
C LEU A 238 4.02 15.71 8.82
N GLY A 239 4.44 16.23 9.96
CA GLY A 239 4.85 17.62 10.14
C GLY A 239 6.03 18.11 9.29
N ALA A 240 6.87 17.20 8.77
CA ALA A 240 7.98 17.54 7.86
C ALA A 240 7.58 17.49 6.37
N SER A 241 6.40 16.94 6.03
CA SER A 241 5.94 16.83 4.65
C SER A 241 5.67 18.21 4.06
N SER A 242 6.10 18.44 2.82
CA SER A 242 5.88 19.70 2.10
C SER A 242 4.40 19.96 1.79
N ARG A 243 3.57 18.92 1.72
CA ARG A 243 2.11 19.02 1.49
C ARG A 243 1.41 17.75 1.98
N VAL A 244 0.33 17.89 2.72
CA VAL A 244 -0.49 16.76 3.19
C VAL A 244 -1.94 16.96 2.75
N ASP A 245 -2.49 15.98 1.99
CA ASP A 245 -3.91 15.87 1.68
C ASP A 245 -4.46 14.61 2.37
N ALA A 246 -5.00 14.77 3.58
CA ALA A 246 -5.51 13.69 4.42
C ALA A 246 -7.03 13.77 4.58
N ARG A 247 -7.76 12.68 4.26
CA ARG A 247 -9.22 12.66 4.33
C ARG A 247 -9.76 11.26 4.65
N LEU A 248 -10.99 11.22 5.20
CA LEU A 248 -11.81 10.02 5.20
C LEU A 248 -12.31 9.69 3.78
N ALA A 249 -12.25 8.42 3.41
CA ALA A 249 -12.94 7.86 2.26
C ALA A 249 -14.32 7.38 2.74
N VAL A 250 -15.31 8.26 2.61
CA VAL A 250 -16.65 8.05 3.14
C VAL A 250 -17.34 6.87 2.47
N GLY A 251 -18.04 6.06 3.25
CA GLY A 251 -18.80 4.91 2.76
C GLY A 251 -17.96 3.69 2.37
N THR A 252 -16.66 3.66 2.67
CA THR A 252 -15.77 2.55 2.27
C THR A 252 -15.28 1.73 3.45
N GLY A 253 -15.00 0.45 3.21
CA GLY A 253 -14.21 -0.42 4.09
C GLY A 253 -12.72 -0.36 3.73
N HIS A 254 -11.92 -1.20 4.39
CA HIS A 254 -10.47 -1.21 4.33
C HIS A 254 -9.91 -1.14 2.90
N CYS A 255 -10.42 -1.97 1.98
CA CYS A 255 -10.01 -1.98 0.57
C CYS A 255 -10.77 -0.95 -0.26
N ILE A 256 -10.43 0.34 -0.14
CA ILE A 256 -11.10 1.46 -0.84
C ILE A 256 -11.21 1.20 -2.35
N ASP A 257 -10.18 0.64 -2.96
CA ASP A 257 -10.07 0.31 -4.38
C ASP A 257 -11.22 -0.57 -4.90
N PHE A 258 -11.76 -1.44 -4.04
CA PHE A 258 -12.79 -2.42 -4.38
C PHE A 258 -14.22 -1.89 -4.19
N HIS A 259 -14.36 -0.69 -3.65
CA HIS A 259 -15.66 -0.02 -3.50
C HIS A 259 -16.04 0.72 -4.79
N ARG A 260 -17.30 1.13 -4.91
CA ARG A 260 -17.80 1.87 -6.08
C ARG A 260 -17.04 3.16 -6.33
N ILE A 261 -16.52 3.79 -5.27
CA ILE A 261 -15.65 4.97 -5.36
C ILE A 261 -14.23 4.62 -5.81
N GLY A 262 -13.84 3.35 -5.77
CA GLY A 262 -12.46 2.90 -6.06
C GLY A 262 -11.85 3.47 -7.34
N PRO A 263 -12.57 3.47 -8.49
CA PRO A 263 -12.08 4.12 -9.70
C PRO A 263 -11.72 5.60 -9.53
N ALA A 264 -12.57 6.36 -8.82
CA ALA A 264 -12.30 7.77 -8.54
C ALA A 264 -11.17 7.96 -7.53
N PHE A 265 -11.07 7.08 -6.53
CA PHE A 265 -9.96 7.06 -5.58
C PHE A 265 -8.61 6.82 -6.28
N GLN A 266 -8.53 5.83 -7.16
CA GLN A 266 -7.33 5.56 -7.95
C GLN A 266 -6.94 6.74 -8.84
N LEU A 267 -7.93 7.43 -9.46
CA LEU A 267 -7.67 8.64 -10.24
C LEU A 267 -7.16 9.80 -9.38
N GLN A 268 -7.59 9.92 -8.11
CA GLN A 268 -7.02 10.89 -7.17
C GLN A 268 -5.54 10.58 -6.89
N GLN A 269 -5.18 9.32 -6.66
CA GLN A 269 -3.80 8.90 -6.45
C GLN A 269 -2.93 9.15 -7.70
N LEU A 270 -3.43 8.84 -8.88
CA LEU A 270 -2.72 9.08 -10.14
C LEU A 270 -2.60 10.58 -10.46
N GLY A 271 -3.65 11.38 -10.20
CA GLY A 271 -3.60 12.83 -10.31
C GLY A 271 -2.57 13.44 -9.38
N PHE A 272 -2.55 13.00 -8.11
CA PHE A 272 -1.51 13.38 -7.15
C PHE A 272 -0.11 13.00 -7.64
N ALA A 273 0.06 11.80 -8.22
CA ALA A 273 1.35 11.38 -8.76
C ALA A 273 1.81 12.32 -9.90
N LEU A 274 0.92 12.71 -10.82
CA LEU A 274 1.24 13.67 -11.87
C LEU A 274 1.62 15.03 -11.31
N GLU A 275 0.92 15.54 -10.28
CA GLU A 275 1.28 16.79 -9.60
C GLU A 275 2.70 16.72 -9.01
N CYS A 276 3.06 15.61 -8.36
CA CYS A 276 4.41 15.42 -7.82
C CYS A 276 5.49 15.37 -8.91
N GLY A 277 5.13 14.90 -10.12
CA GLY A 277 6.07 14.81 -11.25
C GLY A 277 6.43 16.15 -11.90
N VAL A 278 5.69 17.24 -11.59
CA VAL A 278 5.90 18.58 -12.17
C VAL A 278 6.32 19.64 -11.15
N LEU A 279 6.36 19.30 -9.85
CA LEU A 279 6.84 20.16 -8.77
C LEU A 279 8.34 19.99 -8.55
#